data_f729fd984fff3a1ad6f77bb45d98ef4c
#
_entry.id   f729fd984fff3a1ad6f77bb45d98ef4c
#
_cell.length_a   1.000
_cell.length_b   1.000
_cell.length_c   1.000
_cell.angle_alpha   90.00
_cell.angle_beta   90.00
_cell.angle_gamma   90.00
#
_symmetry.space_group_name_H-M   'P 1'
#
loop_
_entity.id
_entity.type
_entity.pdbx_description
1 polymer ?
#
loop_
_entity_poly.entity_id
_entity_poly.type
_entity_poly.pdbx_seq_one_letter_code
_entity_poly.pdbx_strand_id
1 'polypeptide(L)'
;MSIINKTYSTFLAIFPVIILFISILANSTYNFSYDDNYLSFNISYIIVFFWSLKRPEYLGYGFIFLAGILNDVIQNNPLGISSIEYLSICVLTAFVRRRIILQNLIYDWVFFLISILIVGSINYIILVYIFNIPIVYNGLLLGLFATFLIYPILAKILSWIDNIVQVSINDKKNQ
;
A
#
# COMPACT_ATOMS: atom_id res chain seq x y z
N MET A 1 34.69 2.65 -9.70
CA MET A 1 33.75 3.64 -9.17
C MET A 1 32.27 3.41 -9.57
N SER A 2 31.96 2.66 -10.62
CA SER A 2 30.59 2.41 -11.11
C SER A 2 29.79 1.31 -10.37
N ILE A 3 30.46 0.31 -9.82
CA ILE A 3 29.82 -0.89 -9.23
C ILE A 3 29.20 -0.57 -7.86
N ILE A 4 29.88 0.19 -7.03
CA ILE A 4 29.41 0.56 -5.68
C ILE A 4 28.16 1.44 -5.75
N ASN A 5 28.11 2.38 -6.69
CA ASN A 5 26.95 3.25 -6.91
C ASN A 5 25.72 2.46 -7.41
N LYS A 6 25.93 1.44 -8.24
CA LYS A 6 24.86 0.59 -8.76
C LYS A 6 24.27 -0.29 -7.65
N THR A 7 25.09 -0.84 -6.77
CA THR A 7 24.65 -1.68 -5.65
C THR A 7 23.84 -0.87 -4.63
N TYR A 8 24.22 0.38 -4.36
CA TYR A 8 23.49 1.26 -3.44
C TYR A 8 22.14 1.71 -4.00
N SER A 9 22.07 2.07 -5.29
CA SER A 9 20.81 2.43 -5.93
C SER A 9 19.84 1.25 -5.97
N THR A 10 20.36 0.03 -6.14
CA THR A 10 19.54 -1.20 -6.09
C THR A 10 19.04 -1.48 -4.68
N PHE A 11 19.85 -1.29 -3.65
CA PHE A 11 19.45 -1.48 -2.26
C PHE A 11 18.35 -0.50 -1.85
N LEU A 12 18.44 0.75 -2.29
CA LEU A 12 17.42 1.77 -2.01
C LEU A 12 16.11 1.55 -2.79
N ALA A 13 16.19 0.94 -3.97
CA ALA A 13 15.02 0.53 -4.74
C ALA A 13 14.25 -0.65 -4.07
N ILE A 14 14.93 -1.48 -3.29
CA ILE A 14 14.33 -2.63 -2.58
C ILE A 14 13.63 -2.20 -1.27
N PHE A 15 14.01 -1.05 -0.73
CA PHE A 15 13.49 -0.55 0.55
C PHE A 15 11.94 -0.46 0.64
N PRO A 16 11.21 0.09 -0.36
CA PRO A 16 9.75 0.08 -0.36
C PRO A 16 9.15 -1.32 -0.32
N VAL A 17 9.78 -2.25 -1.02
CA VAL A 17 9.36 -3.65 -1.05
C VAL A 17 9.53 -4.28 0.32
N ILE A 18 10.65 -4.05 0.99
CA ILE A 18 10.91 -4.56 2.35
C ILE A 18 9.88 -4.02 3.33
N ILE A 19 9.59 -2.72 3.30
CA ILE A 19 8.57 -2.12 4.17
C ILE A 19 7.19 -2.74 3.92
N LEU A 20 6.84 -2.99 2.66
CA LEU A 20 5.58 -3.64 2.30
C LEU A 20 5.51 -5.05 2.91
N PHE A 21 6.55 -5.86 2.77
CA PHE A 21 6.58 -7.21 3.35
C PHE A 21 6.53 -7.18 4.89
N ILE A 22 7.28 -6.28 5.53
CA ILE A 22 7.22 -6.11 6.99
C ILE A 22 5.82 -5.69 7.43
N SER A 23 5.15 -4.78 6.71
CA SER A 23 3.79 -4.37 7.05
C SER A 23 2.77 -5.49 6.93
N ILE A 24 2.93 -6.39 5.97
CA ILE A 24 2.08 -7.57 5.80
C ILE A 24 2.26 -8.53 6.98
N LEU A 25 3.49 -8.80 7.38
CA LEU A 25 3.79 -9.65 8.54
C LEU A 25 3.26 -9.03 9.85
N ALA A 26 3.35 -7.70 9.98
CA ALA A 26 2.83 -6.98 11.14
C ALA A 26 1.29 -6.91 11.16
N ASN A 27 0.64 -6.83 10.01
CA ASN A 27 -0.82 -6.70 9.89
C ASN A 27 -1.59 -7.92 10.44
N SER A 28 -0.93 -9.09 10.50
CA SER A 28 -1.52 -10.30 11.10
C SER A 28 -1.84 -10.15 12.59
N THR A 29 -1.34 -9.10 13.26
CA THR A 29 -1.46 -8.89 14.71
C THR A 29 -2.45 -7.78 15.10
N TYR A 30 -2.97 -7.01 14.16
CA TYR A 30 -3.80 -5.82 14.47
C TYR A 30 -5.31 -6.02 14.27
N ASN A 31 -5.81 -7.23 14.47
CA ASN A 31 -7.24 -7.47 14.54
C ASN A 31 -7.73 -7.14 15.96
N PHE A 32 -8.16 -5.92 16.19
CA PHE A 32 -8.87 -5.54 17.43
C PHE A 32 -10.32 -6.03 17.34
N SER A 33 -10.60 -7.12 18.04
CA SER A 33 -11.98 -7.56 18.28
C SER A 33 -12.53 -6.84 19.52
N TYR A 34 -13.47 -5.93 19.30
CA TYR A 34 -14.28 -5.37 20.34
C TYR A 34 -15.75 -5.69 19.99
N ASP A 35 -16.36 -6.58 20.76
CA ASP A 35 -17.79 -6.91 20.73
C ASP A 35 -18.35 -7.17 19.31
N ASP A 36 -17.85 -8.22 18.62
CA ASP A 36 -18.21 -8.63 17.24
C ASP A 36 -17.88 -7.62 16.12
N ASN A 37 -17.27 -6.48 16.41
CA ASN A 37 -16.77 -5.55 15.42
C ASN A 37 -15.24 -5.65 15.31
N TYR A 38 -14.76 -6.21 14.20
CA TYR A 38 -13.33 -6.28 13.89
C TYR A 38 -12.89 -4.95 13.29
N LEU A 39 -12.13 -4.17 14.04
CA LEU A 39 -11.49 -2.96 13.51
C LEU A 39 -10.14 -3.37 12.92
N SER A 40 -10.10 -3.61 11.62
CA SER A 40 -8.88 -3.92 10.89
C SER A 40 -8.50 -2.74 9.99
N PHE A 41 -7.33 -2.13 10.21
CA PHE A 41 -6.82 -1.14 9.26
C PHE A 41 -5.69 -1.74 8.42
N ASN A 42 -5.69 -1.41 7.15
CA ASN A 42 -4.77 -2.01 6.18
C ASN A 42 -3.64 -1.06 5.84
N ILE A 43 -2.53 -1.15 6.60
CA ILE A 43 -1.32 -0.34 6.39
C ILE A 43 -0.72 -0.60 4.99
N SER A 44 -0.84 -1.82 4.48
CA SER A 44 -0.30 -2.20 3.17
C SER A 44 -0.93 -1.39 2.03
N TYR A 45 -2.22 -1.02 2.11
CA TYR A 45 -2.87 -0.15 1.14
C TYR A 45 -2.21 1.24 1.08
N ILE A 46 -1.87 1.79 2.26
CA ILE A 46 -1.21 3.09 2.36
C ILE A 46 0.18 3.03 1.71
N ILE A 47 0.94 1.98 2.00
CA ILE A 47 2.29 1.79 1.46
C ILE A 47 2.25 1.62 -0.06
N VAL A 48 1.38 0.73 -0.56
CA VAL A 48 1.22 0.50 -2.01
C VAL A 48 0.79 1.78 -2.72
N PHE A 49 -0.20 2.50 -2.17
CA PHE A 49 -0.67 3.76 -2.77
C PHE A 49 0.42 4.82 -2.79
N PHE A 50 1.09 5.06 -1.66
CA PHE A 50 2.12 6.10 -1.53
C PHE A 50 3.28 5.90 -2.50
N TRP A 51 3.85 4.69 -2.53
CA TRP A 51 5.00 4.40 -3.40
C TRP A 51 4.61 4.31 -4.87
N SER A 52 3.44 3.75 -5.19
CA SER A 52 2.92 3.73 -6.58
C SER A 52 2.64 5.12 -7.11
N LEU A 53 2.27 6.07 -6.24
CA LEU A 53 2.05 7.45 -6.62
C LEU A 53 3.36 8.21 -6.81
N LYS A 54 4.30 8.10 -5.87
CA LYS A 54 5.55 8.88 -5.85
C LYS A 54 6.69 8.23 -6.62
N ARG A 55 6.86 6.92 -6.52
CA ARG A 55 8.01 6.16 -7.04
C ARG A 55 7.62 4.79 -7.60
N PRO A 56 6.84 4.72 -8.67
CA PRO A 56 6.35 3.45 -9.22
C PRO A 56 7.50 2.53 -9.68
N GLU A 57 8.65 3.11 -10.01
CA GLU A 57 9.85 2.38 -10.42
C GLU A 57 10.44 1.51 -9.32
N TYR A 58 10.18 1.81 -8.04
CA TYR A 58 10.70 1.05 -6.90
C TYR A 58 9.79 -0.10 -6.49
N LEU A 59 8.50 0.00 -6.78
CA LEU A 59 7.50 -1.03 -6.53
C LEU A 59 7.23 -1.80 -7.84
N GLY A 60 8.05 -2.80 -8.14
CA GLY A 60 7.78 -3.68 -9.28
C GLY A 60 6.46 -4.43 -9.11
N TYR A 61 5.61 -4.45 -10.16
CA TYR A 61 4.29 -5.13 -10.12
C TYR A 61 4.37 -6.60 -9.68
N GLY A 62 5.48 -7.30 -10.00
CA GLY A 62 5.72 -8.67 -9.56
C GLY A 62 5.87 -8.79 -8.04
N PHE A 63 6.57 -7.85 -7.40
CA PHE A 63 6.70 -7.84 -5.93
C PHE A 63 5.39 -7.50 -5.25
N ILE A 64 4.60 -6.60 -5.82
CA ILE A 64 3.25 -6.26 -5.32
C ILE A 64 2.32 -7.48 -5.39
N PHE A 65 2.36 -8.20 -6.50
CA PHE A 65 1.60 -9.43 -6.68
C PHE A 65 1.97 -10.50 -5.64
N LEU A 66 3.28 -10.75 -5.46
CA LEU A 66 3.78 -11.70 -4.45
C LEU A 66 3.43 -11.27 -3.02
N ALA A 67 3.53 -9.98 -2.73
CA ALA A 67 3.13 -9.41 -1.45
C ALA A 67 1.63 -9.64 -1.17
N GLY A 68 0.77 -9.51 -2.20
CA GLY A 68 -0.65 -9.82 -2.10
C GLY A 68 -0.92 -11.29 -1.80
N ILE A 69 -0.24 -12.22 -2.50
CA ILE A 69 -0.37 -13.66 -2.22
C ILE A 69 0.03 -13.98 -0.77
N LEU A 70 1.15 -13.42 -0.29
CA LEU A 70 1.59 -13.61 1.09
C LEU A 70 0.58 -13.05 2.10
N ASN A 71 0.00 -11.90 1.81
CA ASN A 71 -1.06 -11.33 2.65
C ASN A 71 -2.27 -12.26 2.73
N ASP A 72 -2.70 -12.85 1.62
CA ASP A 72 -3.82 -13.79 1.59
C ASP A 72 -3.53 -15.04 2.43
N VAL A 73 -2.30 -15.59 2.31
CA VAL A 73 -1.86 -16.75 3.12
C VAL A 73 -1.90 -16.44 4.62
N ILE A 74 -1.41 -15.26 5.02
CA ILE A 74 -1.36 -14.85 6.42
C ILE A 74 -2.76 -14.61 6.98
N GLN A 75 -3.66 -14.02 6.19
CA GLN A 75 -5.02 -13.68 6.62
C GLN A 75 -6.03 -14.81 6.39
N ASN A 76 -5.60 -15.96 5.88
CA ASN A 76 -6.46 -17.08 5.48
C ASN A 76 -7.57 -16.67 4.49
N ASN A 77 -7.28 -15.71 3.61
CA ASN A 77 -8.15 -15.31 2.52
C ASN A 77 -7.97 -16.24 1.30
N PRO A 78 -8.96 -16.28 0.39
CA PRO A 78 -8.77 -16.94 -0.89
C PRO A 78 -7.59 -16.31 -1.64
N LEU A 79 -6.68 -17.15 -2.16
CA LEU A 79 -5.45 -16.70 -2.82
C LEU A 79 -5.71 -15.80 -4.02
N GLY A 80 -5.02 -14.68 -4.09
CA GLY A 80 -5.05 -13.73 -5.19
C GLY A 80 -5.94 -12.51 -4.96
N ILE A 81 -6.79 -12.49 -3.94
CA ILE A 81 -7.67 -11.35 -3.65
C ILE A 81 -6.85 -10.12 -3.31
N SER A 82 -5.95 -10.20 -2.32
CA SER A 82 -5.08 -9.07 -1.96
C SER A 82 -4.15 -8.67 -3.12
N SER A 83 -3.75 -9.61 -3.97
CA SER A 83 -2.98 -9.28 -5.16
C SER A 83 -3.78 -8.41 -6.14
N ILE A 84 -5.05 -8.74 -6.38
CA ILE A 84 -5.97 -7.94 -7.21
C ILE A 84 -6.16 -6.55 -6.59
N GLU A 85 -6.35 -6.47 -5.28
CA GLU A 85 -6.51 -5.21 -4.55
C GLU A 85 -5.30 -4.30 -4.70
N TYR A 86 -4.10 -4.82 -4.43
CA TYR A 86 -2.86 -4.04 -4.51
C TYR A 86 -2.57 -3.59 -5.94
N LEU A 87 -2.77 -4.46 -6.94
CA LEU A 87 -2.62 -4.10 -8.34
C LEU A 87 -3.68 -3.07 -8.78
N SER A 88 -4.91 -3.17 -8.27
CA SER A 88 -5.96 -2.19 -8.54
C SER A 88 -5.59 -0.80 -7.99
N ILE A 89 -5.01 -0.72 -6.79
CA ILE A 89 -4.44 0.52 -6.24
C ILE A 89 -3.37 1.08 -7.19
N CYS A 90 -2.47 0.24 -7.72
CA CYS A 90 -1.43 0.68 -8.64
C CYS A 90 -2.01 1.24 -9.95
N VAL A 91 -3.06 0.63 -10.49
CA VAL A 91 -3.73 1.11 -11.70
C VAL A 91 -4.39 2.47 -11.44
N LEU A 92 -5.11 2.61 -10.32
CA LEU A 92 -5.75 3.86 -9.93
C LEU A 92 -4.73 4.99 -9.71
N THR A 93 -3.63 4.70 -9.02
CA THR A 93 -2.54 5.68 -8.81
C THR A 93 -1.85 6.06 -10.11
N ALA A 94 -1.65 5.13 -11.03
CA ALA A 94 -1.07 5.42 -12.35
C ALA A 94 -1.98 6.35 -13.17
N PHE A 95 -3.30 6.18 -13.07
CA PHE A 95 -4.29 7.06 -13.70
C PHE A 95 -4.24 8.47 -13.11
N VAL A 96 -4.24 8.59 -11.78
CA VAL A 96 -4.19 9.86 -11.05
C VAL A 96 -2.91 10.62 -11.37
N ARG A 97 -1.76 9.96 -11.32
CA ARG A 97 -0.45 10.56 -11.61
C ARG A 97 -0.36 11.20 -13.00
N ARG A 98 -1.03 10.62 -14.01
CA ARG A 98 -1.05 11.19 -15.37
C ARG A 98 -1.88 12.46 -15.49
N ARG A 99 -2.81 12.68 -14.56
CA ARG A 99 -3.79 13.78 -14.61
C ARG A 99 -3.43 14.94 -13.70
N ILE A 100 -2.67 14.70 -12.62
CA ILE A 100 -2.44 15.68 -11.57
C ILE A 100 -0.97 16.06 -11.51
N ILE A 101 -0.70 17.32 -11.86
CA ILE A 101 0.63 17.93 -11.83
C ILE A 101 0.96 18.50 -10.44
N LEU A 102 -0.06 18.78 -9.61
CA LEU A 102 0.10 19.39 -8.29
C LEU A 102 0.33 18.32 -7.22
N GLN A 103 1.56 18.23 -6.73
CA GLN A 103 1.91 17.42 -5.56
C GLN A 103 1.44 18.14 -4.27
N ASN A 104 0.20 17.91 -3.87
CA ASN A 104 -0.34 18.42 -2.62
C ASN A 104 -0.89 17.24 -1.78
N LEU A 105 -0.49 17.15 -0.51
CA LEU A 105 -0.93 16.10 0.41
C LEU A 105 -2.45 15.97 0.52
N ILE A 106 -3.19 17.08 0.37
CA ILE A 106 -4.65 17.07 0.45
C ILE A 106 -5.25 16.33 -0.75
N TYR A 107 -4.72 16.58 -1.97
CA TYR A 107 -5.18 15.86 -3.17
C TYR A 107 -4.85 14.37 -3.08
N ASP A 108 -3.64 14.02 -2.63
CA ASP A 108 -3.22 12.63 -2.43
C ASP A 108 -4.17 11.93 -1.44
N TRP A 109 -4.57 12.60 -0.37
CA TRP A 109 -5.49 12.08 0.64
C TRP A 109 -6.90 11.80 0.08
N VAL A 110 -7.47 12.75 -0.68
CA VAL A 110 -8.78 12.58 -1.33
C VAL A 110 -8.74 11.43 -2.37
N PHE A 111 -7.68 11.36 -3.17
CA PHE A 111 -7.51 10.26 -4.13
C PHE A 111 -7.30 8.90 -3.46
N PHE A 112 -6.61 8.88 -2.33
CA PHE A 112 -6.51 7.68 -1.53
C PHE A 112 -7.89 7.18 -1.07
N LEU A 113 -8.75 8.09 -0.57
CA LEU A 113 -10.12 7.72 -0.19
C LEU A 113 -10.89 7.08 -1.34
N ILE A 114 -10.87 7.71 -2.51
CA ILE A 114 -11.54 7.17 -3.70
C ILE A 114 -10.99 5.78 -4.07
N SER A 115 -9.67 5.64 -4.02
CA SER A 115 -9.00 4.37 -4.36
C SER A 115 -9.39 3.25 -3.41
N ILE A 116 -9.37 3.49 -2.08
CA ILE A 116 -9.72 2.45 -1.11
C ILE A 116 -11.20 2.09 -1.12
N LEU A 117 -12.09 3.04 -1.44
CA LEU A 117 -13.52 2.75 -1.60
C LEU A 117 -13.77 1.85 -2.82
N ILE A 118 -13.12 2.13 -3.94
CA ILE A 118 -13.23 1.29 -5.15
C ILE A 118 -12.69 -0.11 -4.85
N VAL A 119 -11.50 -0.21 -4.27
CA VAL A 119 -10.85 -1.50 -3.97
C VAL A 119 -11.63 -2.28 -2.91
N GLY A 120 -12.11 -1.63 -1.86
CA GLY A 120 -12.96 -2.25 -0.84
C GLY A 120 -14.31 -2.76 -1.41
N SER A 121 -14.89 -2.04 -2.39
CA SER A 121 -16.09 -2.50 -3.08
C SER A 121 -15.80 -3.74 -3.95
N ILE A 122 -14.66 -3.78 -4.65
CA ILE A 122 -14.22 -4.94 -5.42
C ILE A 122 -14.02 -6.13 -4.49
N ASN A 123 -13.33 -5.94 -3.37
CA ASN A 123 -13.11 -6.97 -2.36
C ASN A 123 -14.44 -7.55 -1.85
N TYR A 124 -15.36 -6.68 -1.46
CA TYR A 124 -16.69 -7.10 -0.98
C TYR A 124 -17.43 -7.94 -2.03
N ILE A 125 -17.44 -7.49 -3.29
CA ILE A 125 -18.09 -8.21 -4.38
C ILE A 125 -17.46 -9.59 -4.58
N ILE A 126 -16.13 -9.69 -4.62
CA ILE A 126 -15.43 -10.95 -4.82
C ILE A 126 -15.72 -11.92 -3.68
N LEU A 127 -15.58 -11.49 -2.43
CA LEU A 127 -15.74 -12.37 -1.26
C LEU A 127 -17.18 -12.83 -1.08
N VAL A 128 -18.16 -11.94 -1.22
CA VAL A 128 -19.57 -12.28 -1.00
C VAL A 128 -20.17 -13.05 -2.17
N TYR A 129 -19.95 -12.59 -3.41
CA TYR A 129 -20.64 -13.18 -4.56
C TYR A 129 -19.90 -14.35 -5.22
N ILE A 130 -18.56 -14.37 -5.17
CA ILE A 130 -17.77 -15.43 -5.78
C ILE A 130 -17.45 -16.52 -4.77
N PHE A 131 -16.99 -16.14 -3.57
CA PHE A 131 -16.57 -17.10 -2.54
C PHE A 131 -17.68 -17.44 -1.52
N ASN A 132 -18.82 -16.74 -1.54
CA ASN A 132 -19.92 -16.92 -0.59
C ASN A 132 -19.48 -16.78 0.88
N ILE A 133 -18.49 -15.94 1.15
CA ILE A 133 -18.01 -15.67 2.50
C ILE A 133 -18.83 -14.51 3.09
N PRO A 134 -19.58 -14.72 4.18
CA PRO A 134 -20.36 -13.65 4.79
C PRO A 134 -19.43 -12.61 5.44
N ILE A 135 -19.48 -11.38 4.94
CA ILE A 135 -18.72 -10.26 5.51
C ILE A 135 -19.69 -9.25 6.12
N VAL A 136 -19.37 -8.81 7.32
CA VAL A 136 -20.11 -7.72 7.97
C VAL A 136 -19.68 -6.40 7.29
N TYR A 137 -20.58 -5.84 6.49
CA TYR A 137 -20.32 -4.62 5.70
C TYR A 137 -19.88 -3.44 6.58
N ASN A 138 -20.45 -3.29 7.78
CA ASN A 138 -20.07 -2.23 8.72
C ASN A 138 -18.62 -2.35 9.18
N GLY A 139 -18.12 -3.58 9.43
CA GLY A 139 -16.72 -3.81 9.81
C GLY A 139 -15.75 -3.43 8.68
N LEU A 140 -16.09 -3.77 7.43
CA LEU A 140 -15.30 -3.38 6.28
C LEU A 140 -15.23 -1.85 6.13
N LEU A 141 -16.38 -1.16 6.22
CA LEU A 141 -16.41 0.31 6.13
C LEU A 141 -15.62 0.98 7.26
N LEU A 142 -15.74 0.48 8.49
CA LEU A 142 -14.97 1.00 9.63
C LEU A 142 -13.47 0.82 9.41
N GLY A 143 -13.05 -0.33 8.89
CA GLY A 143 -11.65 -0.61 8.56
C GLY A 143 -11.10 0.34 7.47
N LEU A 144 -11.86 0.56 6.39
CA LEU A 144 -11.50 1.51 5.34
C LEU A 144 -11.42 2.95 5.88
N PHE A 145 -12.38 3.34 6.71
CA PHE A 145 -12.39 4.68 7.31
C PHE A 145 -11.20 4.87 8.28
N ALA A 146 -10.89 3.89 9.11
CA ALA A 146 -9.70 3.92 9.96
C ALA A 146 -8.42 4.02 9.14
N THR A 147 -8.30 3.25 8.06
CA THR A 147 -7.16 3.30 7.12
C THR A 147 -7.03 4.70 6.50
N PHE A 148 -8.14 5.31 6.09
CA PHE A 148 -8.17 6.67 5.57
C PHE A 148 -7.69 7.72 6.57
N LEU A 149 -8.11 7.63 7.84
CA LEU A 149 -7.68 8.56 8.90
C LEU A 149 -6.18 8.46 9.21
N ILE A 150 -5.62 7.26 9.14
CA ILE A 150 -4.19 7.01 9.42
C ILE A 150 -3.30 7.46 8.25
N TYR A 151 -3.83 7.55 7.03
CA TYR A 151 -3.07 7.89 5.83
C TYR A 151 -2.19 9.14 5.97
N PRO A 152 -2.67 10.32 6.41
CA PRO A 152 -1.84 11.53 6.45
C PRO A 152 -0.63 11.41 7.38
N ILE A 153 -0.78 10.67 8.47
CA ILE A 153 0.31 10.43 9.44
C ILE A 153 1.38 9.54 8.80
N LEU A 154 0.97 8.40 8.23
CA LEU A 154 1.89 7.48 7.59
C LEU A 154 2.52 8.07 6.33
N ALA A 155 1.77 8.81 5.52
CA ALA A 155 2.28 9.48 4.34
C ALA A 155 3.37 10.50 4.68
N LYS A 156 3.25 11.21 5.82
CA LYS A 156 4.29 12.13 6.31
C LYS A 156 5.56 11.38 6.75
N ILE A 157 5.41 10.27 7.45
CA ILE A 157 6.52 9.41 7.88
C ILE A 157 7.23 8.82 6.63
N LEU A 158 6.48 8.25 5.68
CA LEU A 158 7.03 7.68 4.47
C LEU A 158 7.73 8.74 3.60
N SER A 159 7.17 9.96 3.53
CA SER A 159 7.80 11.08 2.83
C SER A 159 9.12 11.51 3.49
N TRP A 160 9.17 11.52 4.81
CA TRP A 160 10.41 11.82 5.55
C TRP A 160 11.48 10.76 5.26
N ILE A 161 11.12 9.49 5.26
CA ILE A 161 12.01 8.38 4.91
C ILE A 161 12.50 8.49 3.46
N ASP A 162 11.59 8.77 2.50
CA ASP A 162 11.96 8.96 1.09
C ASP A 162 12.98 10.10 0.94
N ASN A 163 12.79 11.21 1.63
CA ASN A 163 13.72 12.34 1.61
C ASN A 163 15.11 11.96 2.14
N ILE A 164 15.21 11.23 3.25
CA ILE A 164 16.51 10.76 3.79
C ILE A 164 17.22 9.88 2.77
N VAL A 165 16.49 8.98 2.14
CA VAL A 165 17.00 8.08 1.11
C VAL A 165 17.53 8.88 -0.08
N GLN A 166 16.79 9.90 -0.55
CA GLN A 166 17.19 10.74 -1.69
C GLN A 166 18.42 11.61 -1.39
N VAL A 167 18.52 12.18 -0.20
CA VAL A 167 19.71 12.96 0.22
C VAL A 167 20.95 12.04 0.20
N SER A 168 20.85 10.85 0.74
CA SER A 168 21.95 9.87 0.75
C SER A 168 22.42 9.45 -0.66
N ILE A 169 21.50 9.42 -1.63
CA ILE A 169 21.83 9.14 -3.05
C ILE A 169 22.56 10.32 -3.69
N ASN A 170 22.06 11.54 -3.45
CA ASN A 170 22.61 12.73 -4.10
C ASN A 170 24.00 13.09 -3.57
N ASP A 171 24.25 12.97 -2.25
CA ASP A 171 25.54 13.23 -1.65
C ASP A 171 26.65 12.33 -2.20
N LYS A 172 26.32 11.06 -2.50
CA LYS A 172 27.27 10.12 -3.08
C LYS A 172 27.46 10.26 -4.60
N LYS A 173 26.56 10.96 -5.29
CA LYS A 173 26.66 11.21 -6.72
C LYS A 173 27.59 12.41 -7.01
N ASN A 174 27.80 13.26 -6.01
CA ASN A 174 28.64 14.46 -6.07
C ASN A 174 30.08 14.23 -5.57
N GLN A 175 30.40 13.03 -5.07
CA GLN A 175 31.76 12.55 -4.73
C GLN A 175 32.30 11.61 -5.82
#